data_a34ba4382a03ef74efa2deb9da76b9b5
#
_entry.id   a34ba4382a03ef74efa2deb9da76b9b5
#
_cell.length_a   1.000
_cell.length_b   1.000
_cell.length_c   1.000
_cell.angle_alpha   90.00
_cell.angle_beta   90.00
_cell.angle_gamma   90.00
#
_symmetry.space_group_name_H-M   'P 1'
#
loop_
_entity.id
_entity.type
_entity.pdbx_description
1 polymer ?
#
loop_
_entity_poly.entity_id
_entity_poly.type
_entity_poly.pdbx_seq_one_letter_code
_entity_poly.pdbx_strand_id
1 'polypeptide(L)'
;MDNNEDYVKQQINALIHVQNNLCPELFSANQKLRPEVREVILNIVEFAGELVRETFKQVKLKDVLICGSCAGYLYLPQSEIDVVLLWEMPAALQSPEDFEEKLKLGNGGYRNRGFNFEIYGRPVNYASYATMPGGSGIYSVTQNKWLSFPERKHFTYSLNDLYKRYVEVDETVNNFMRSLPKSEKDFIAPADCLKVENFYQMLYVDALDNERNMKEK
;
A
#
# COMPACT_ATOMS: atom_id res chain seq x y z
N MET A 1 24.19 -2.91 -26.06
CA MET A 1 22.75 -2.66 -25.82
C MET A 1 22.11 -3.69 -24.89
N ASP A 2 22.67 -4.89 -24.82
CA ASP A 2 22.04 -6.02 -24.08
C ASP A 2 22.05 -5.91 -22.53
N ASN A 3 23.01 -5.20 -21.95
CA ASN A 3 23.14 -5.12 -20.48
C ASN A 3 21.99 -4.40 -19.76
N ASN A 4 21.28 -3.49 -20.43
CA ASN A 4 20.20 -2.72 -19.79
C ASN A 4 18.87 -3.50 -19.77
N GLU A 5 18.55 -4.22 -20.84
CA GLU A 5 17.34 -5.05 -20.92
C GLU A 5 17.37 -6.17 -19.89
N ASP A 6 18.47 -6.91 -19.81
CA ASP A 6 18.63 -7.99 -18.84
C ASP A 6 18.59 -7.49 -17.41
N TYR A 7 19.20 -6.34 -17.13
CA TYR A 7 19.12 -5.69 -15.83
C TYR A 7 17.68 -5.34 -15.47
N VAL A 8 16.93 -4.68 -16.39
CA VAL A 8 15.52 -4.32 -16.16
C VAL A 8 14.65 -5.56 -15.95
N LYS A 9 14.84 -6.60 -16.78
CA LYS A 9 14.14 -7.89 -16.61
C LYS A 9 14.41 -8.52 -15.25
N GLN A 10 15.64 -8.45 -14.77
CA GLN A 10 16.00 -8.94 -13.44
C GLN A 10 15.28 -8.16 -12.33
N GLN A 11 15.20 -6.82 -12.45
CA GLN A 11 14.45 -5.99 -11.51
C GLN A 11 12.94 -6.33 -11.54
N ILE A 12 12.34 -6.44 -12.74
CA ILE A 12 10.94 -6.83 -12.90
C ILE A 12 10.68 -8.18 -12.23
N ASN A 13 11.55 -9.17 -12.49
CA ASN A 13 11.40 -10.50 -11.88
C ASN A 13 11.46 -10.46 -10.34
N ALA A 14 12.32 -9.61 -9.79
CA ALA A 14 12.38 -9.40 -8.35
C ALA A 14 11.09 -8.79 -7.79
N LEU A 15 10.47 -7.83 -8.52
CA LEU A 15 9.25 -7.15 -8.12
C LEU A 15 8.02 -8.06 -8.10
N ILE A 16 7.92 -9.00 -9.03
CA ILE A 16 6.79 -9.96 -9.12
C ILE A 16 7.02 -11.25 -8.33
N HIS A 17 8.14 -11.32 -7.60
CA HIS A 17 8.46 -12.51 -6.81
C HIS A 17 7.48 -12.72 -5.68
N VAL A 18 6.76 -13.84 -5.72
CA VAL A 18 5.84 -14.24 -4.66
C VAL A 18 6.63 -14.91 -3.54
N GLN A 19 6.63 -14.32 -2.38
CA GLN A 19 7.33 -14.83 -1.21
C GLN A 19 6.75 -16.17 -0.75
N ASN A 20 7.60 -17.01 -0.15
CA ASN A 20 7.17 -18.31 0.37
C ASN A 20 6.39 -18.20 1.68
N ASN A 21 6.67 -17.16 2.47
CA ASN A 21 6.10 -16.92 3.78
C ASN A 21 5.52 -15.50 3.84
N LEU A 22 4.66 -15.26 4.81
CA LEU A 22 4.28 -13.91 5.20
C LEU A 22 5.51 -13.13 5.68
N CYS A 23 5.45 -11.81 5.67
CA CYS A 23 6.53 -10.94 6.09
C CYS A 23 7.04 -11.34 7.49
N PRO A 24 8.25 -11.93 7.63
CA PRO A 24 8.69 -12.55 8.87
C PRO A 24 9.00 -11.54 9.96
N GLU A 25 9.25 -10.30 9.60
CA GLU A 25 9.41 -9.19 10.54
C GLU A 25 8.09 -8.86 11.24
N LEU A 26 6.95 -9.03 10.54
CA LEU A 26 5.63 -8.75 11.08
C LEU A 26 4.96 -9.98 11.68
N PHE A 27 5.01 -11.10 10.97
CA PHE A 27 4.25 -12.29 11.32
C PHE A 27 5.15 -13.44 11.79
N SER A 28 4.71 -14.12 12.81
CA SER A 28 5.35 -15.34 13.33
C SER A 28 5.02 -16.56 12.45
N ALA A 29 5.69 -17.68 12.68
CA ALA A 29 5.46 -18.93 11.95
C ALA A 29 4.00 -19.44 12.03
N ASN A 30 3.27 -19.10 13.09
CA ASN A 30 1.85 -19.40 13.25
C ASN A 30 0.93 -18.34 12.62
N GLN A 31 1.47 -17.50 11.73
CA GLN A 31 0.75 -16.49 10.94
C GLN A 31 0.02 -15.42 11.78
N LYS A 32 0.47 -15.20 13.02
CA LYS A 32 -0.01 -14.13 13.88
C LYS A 32 0.98 -12.99 13.91
N LEU A 33 0.45 -11.78 14.04
CA LEU A 33 1.28 -10.59 14.25
C LEU A 33 2.14 -10.78 15.49
N ARG A 34 3.41 -10.42 15.39
CA ARG A 34 4.35 -10.49 16.53
C ARG A 34 3.89 -9.53 17.63
N PRO A 35 3.89 -9.94 18.90
CA PRO A 35 3.40 -9.11 20.00
C PRO A 35 4.08 -7.74 20.07
N GLU A 36 5.40 -7.70 19.87
CA GLU A 36 6.20 -6.49 19.88
C GLU A 36 5.83 -5.54 18.74
N VAL A 37 5.56 -6.07 17.54
CA VAL A 37 5.09 -5.29 16.39
C VAL A 37 3.69 -4.73 16.65
N ARG A 38 2.81 -5.56 17.21
CA ARG A 38 1.45 -5.16 17.58
C ARG A 38 1.45 -3.99 18.55
N GLU A 39 2.27 -4.05 19.58
CA GLU A 39 2.40 -2.99 20.58
C GLU A 39 2.87 -1.68 19.96
N VAL A 40 3.92 -1.73 19.12
CA VAL A 40 4.46 -0.55 18.42
C VAL A 40 3.39 0.08 17.51
N ILE A 41 2.67 -0.74 16.73
CA ILE A 41 1.60 -0.22 15.84
C ILE A 41 0.50 0.45 16.66
N LEU A 42 0.04 -0.15 17.77
CA LEU A 42 -1.00 0.45 18.60
C LEU A 42 -0.56 1.77 19.23
N ASN A 43 0.70 1.91 19.63
CA ASN A 43 1.26 3.16 20.16
C ASN A 43 1.33 4.24 19.06
N ILE A 44 1.76 3.90 17.84
CA ILE A 44 1.76 4.81 16.69
C ILE A 44 0.32 5.28 16.40
N VAL A 45 -0.63 4.36 16.41
CA VAL A 45 -2.04 4.64 16.11
C VAL A 45 -2.68 5.52 17.18
N GLU A 46 -2.34 5.35 18.45
CA GLU A 46 -2.86 6.23 19.51
C GLU A 46 -2.44 7.67 19.25
N PHE A 47 -1.17 7.90 18.96
CA PHE A 47 -0.65 9.20 18.56
C PHE A 47 -1.32 9.73 17.28
N ALA A 48 -1.39 8.92 16.24
CA ALA A 48 -2.05 9.28 14.98
C ALA A 48 -3.54 9.56 15.17
N GLY A 49 -4.21 8.79 16.02
CA GLY A 49 -5.63 8.93 16.32
C GLY A 49 -5.99 10.22 17.07
N GLU A 50 -5.09 10.76 17.89
CA GLU A 50 -5.33 12.03 18.56
C GLU A 50 -5.61 13.17 17.59
N LEU A 51 -4.85 13.27 16.52
CA LEU A 51 -5.04 14.31 15.51
C LEU A 51 -6.37 14.18 14.76
N VAL A 52 -6.84 12.95 14.52
CA VAL A 52 -8.17 12.74 13.95
C VAL A 52 -9.24 13.17 14.93
N ARG A 53 -9.08 12.87 16.23
CA ARG A 53 -10.02 13.28 17.29
C ARG A 53 -10.02 14.79 17.52
N GLU A 54 -8.90 15.49 17.31
CA GLU A 54 -8.86 16.96 17.35
C GLU A 54 -9.76 17.57 16.27
N THR A 55 -9.78 16.95 15.08
CA THR A 55 -10.62 17.39 13.96
C THR A 55 -12.08 16.96 14.13
N PHE A 56 -12.30 15.73 14.65
CA PHE A 56 -13.62 15.11 14.80
C PHE A 56 -13.84 14.68 16.25
N LYS A 57 -14.34 15.57 17.09
CA LYS A 57 -14.45 15.37 18.56
C LYS A 57 -15.22 14.13 19.03
N GLN A 58 -16.03 13.49 18.17
CA GLN A 58 -16.87 12.33 18.54
C GLN A 58 -16.59 11.07 17.70
N VAL A 59 -15.48 11.06 16.96
CA VAL A 59 -15.14 9.90 16.15
C VAL A 59 -14.58 8.77 17.02
N LYS A 60 -14.97 7.53 16.72
CA LYS A 60 -14.46 6.34 17.40
C LYS A 60 -13.62 5.52 16.46
N LEU A 61 -12.48 5.08 16.94
CA LEU A 61 -11.67 4.10 16.22
C LEU A 61 -12.37 2.74 16.31
N LYS A 62 -12.73 2.18 15.16
CA LYS A 62 -13.41 0.89 15.03
C LYS A 62 -12.43 -0.27 15.01
N ASP A 63 -11.35 -0.15 14.24
CA ASP A 63 -10.29 -1.15 14.13
C ASP A 63 -8.99 -0.52 13.63
N VAL A 64 -7.90 -1.23 13.82
CA VAL A 64 -6.59 -0.96 13.24
C VAL A 64 -6.22 -2.15 12.38
N LEU A 65 -5.92 -1.90 11.11
CA LEU A 65 -5.69 -2.96 10.14
C LEU A 65 -4.27 -2.85 9.57
N ILE A 66 -3.67 -3.99 9.25
CA ILE A 66 -2.53 -4.09 8.35
C ILE A 66 -3.05 -4.65 7.04
N CYS A 67 -2.72 -3.99 5.94
CA CYS A 67 -3.07 -4.40 4.57
C CYS A 67 -1.85 -4.23 3.65
N GLY A 68 -2.07 -4.23 2.33
CA GLY A 68 -1.00 -4.05 1.35
C GLY A 68 -0.07 -5.24 1.20
N SER A 69 1.09 -5.00 0.61
CA SER A 69 2.05 -6.05 0.25
C SER A 69 2.58 -6.81 1.46
N CYS A 70 2.83 -6.11 2.57
CA CYS A 70 3.33 -6.70 3.82
C CYS A 70 2.29 -7.58 4.53
N ALA A 71 0.98 -7.39 4.27
CA ALA A 71 -0.08 -8.30 4.72
C ALA A 71 -0.31 -9.48 3.78
N GLY A 72 0.59 -9.75 2.86
CA GLY A 72 0.49 -10.81 1.85
C GLY A 72 1.84 -11.44 1.54
N TYR A 73 1.94 -11.94 0.31
CA TYR A 73 3.12 -12.64 -0.21
C TYR A 73 3.89 -11.85 -1.27
N LEU A 74 3.54 -10.57 -1.49
CA LEU A 74 4.14 -9.71 -2.52
C LEU A 74 5.06 -8.63 -1.95
N TYR A 75 5.44 -8.76 -0.68
CA TYR A 75 6.34 -7.80 -0.04
C TYR A 75 7.78 -7.94 -0.54
N LEU A 76 8.46 -6.81 -0.60
CA LEU A 76 9.90 -6.67 -0.88
C LEU A 76 10.62 -6.24 0.40
N PRO A 77 11.95 -6.32 0.45
CA PRO A 77 12.73 -5.84 1.59
C PRO A 77 12.42 -4.38 1.96
N GLN A 78 12.13 -3.53 0.99
CA GLN A 78 11.83 -2.10 1.15
C GLN A 78 10.32 -1.79 1.23
N SER A 79 9.44 -2.79 1.17
CA SER A 79 7.99 -2.55 1.24
C SER A 79 7.60 -1.86 2.53
N GLU A 80 6.76 -0.86 2.42
CA GLU A 80 6.14 -0.17 3.55
C GLU A 80 5.15 -1.08 4.29
N ILE A 81 4.87 -0.75 5.53
CA ILE A 81 3.83 -1.39 6.33
C ILE A 81 2.60 -0.49 6.27
N ASP A 82 1.59 -0.91 5.51
CA ASP A 82 0.35 -0.16 5.36
C ASP A 82 -0.56 -0.41 6.57
N VAL A 83 -0.73 0.60 7.40
CA VAL A 83 -1.60 0.60 8.57
C VAL A 83 -2.83 1.47 8.29
N VAL A 84 -4.01 0.88 8.41
CA VAL A 84 -5.28 1.56 8.22
C VAL A 84 -5.97 1.75 9.56
N LEU A 85 -6.30 2.99 9.88
CA LEU A 85 -7.17 3.36 10.98
C LEU A 85 -8.61 3.39 10.46
N LEU A 86 -9.40 2.42 10.86
CA LEU A 86 -10.81 2.34 10.48
C LEU A 86 -11.65 3.07 11.52
N TRP A 87 -12.38 4.09 11.10
CA TRP A 87 -13.17 4.93 11.98
C TRP A 87 -14.67 4.67 11.81
N GLU A 88 -15.40 4.78 12.91
CA GLU A 88 -16.87 4.86 12.86
C GLU A 88 -17.28 6.24 12.36
N MET A 89 -18.12 6.27 11.33
CA MET A 89 -18.68 7.54 10.85
C MET A 89 -19.55 8.18 11.92
N PRO A 90 -19.33 9.46 12.26
CA PRO A 90 -20.19 10.17 13.18
C PRO A 90 -21.63 10.27 12.63
N ALA A 91 -22.62 10.05 13.48
CA ALA A 91 -24.04 10.12 13.09
C ALA A 91 -24.49 11.48 12.53
N ALA A 92 -23.72 12.54 12.80
CA ALA A 92 -23.97 13.88 12.27
C ALA A 92 -23.55 14.07 10.81
N LEU A 93 -22.78 13.14 10.22
CA LEU A 93 -22.36 13.19 8.83
C LEU A 93 -23.33 12.39 7.95
N GLN A 94 -23.58 12.92 6.75
CA GLN A 94 -24.63 12.40 5.87
C GLN A 94 -24.13 11.29 4.94
N SER A 95 -22.83 11.25 4.63
CA SER A 95 -22.28 10.21 3.75
C SER A 95 -20.91 9.71 4.21
N PRO A 96 -20.58 8.42 3.96
CA PRO A 96 -19.23 7.88 4.16
C PRO A 96 -18.19 8.59 3.31
N GLU A 97 -18.53 8.99 2.09
CA GLU A 97 -17.64 9.65 1.13
C GLU A 97 -17.18 11.02 1.66
N ASP A 98 -18.10 11.83 2.17
CA ASP A 98 -17.80 13.13 2.80
C ASP A 98 -16.89 12.96 4.03
N PHE A 99 -17.11 11.89 4.79
CA PHE A 99 -16.28 11.59 5.94
C PHE A 99 -14.88 11.16 5.51
N GLU A 100 -14.76 10.29 4.52
CA GLU A 100 -13.46 9.85 3.98
C GLU A 100 -12.67 11.00 3.36
N GLU A 101 -13.32 11.91 2.64
CA GLU A 101 -12.65 13.09 2.09
C GLU A 101 -12.05 13.95 3.22
N LYS A 102 -12.80 14.20 4.28
CA LYS A 102 -12.31 14.93 5.44
C LYS A 102 -11.19 14.19 6.18
N LEU A 103 -11.28 12.86 6.30
CA LEU A 103 -10.20 12.04 6.86
C LEU A 103 -8.93 12.11 6.02
N LYS A 104 -9.04 12.10 4.69
CA LYS A 104 -7.90 12.24 3.78
C LYS A 104 -7.21 13.59 3.92
N LEU A 105 -7.96 14.66 4.09
CA LEU A 105 -7.42 15.99 4.38
C LEU A 105 -6.66 16.01 5.72
N GLY A 106 -7.17 15.34 6.73
CA GLY A 106 -6.48 15.13 8.02
C GLY A 106 -5.18 14.32 7.86
N ASN A 107 -5.19 13.24 7.08
CA ASN A 107 -4.01 12.38 6.83
C ASN A 107 -2.86 13.14 6.15
N GLY A 108 -3.15 14.06 5.22
CA GLY A 108 -2.13 14.91 4.59
C GLY A 108 -1.34 15.76 5.59
N GLY A 109 -1.93 16.06 6.75
CA GLY A 109 -1.27 16.78 7.83
C GLY A 109 -0.14 16.00 8.53
N TYR A 110 -0.13 14.65 8.49
CA TYR A 110 0.89 13.82 9.14
C TYR A 110 2.19 13.75 8.35
N ARG A 111 2.12 13.46 7.06
CA ARG A 111 3.30 13.47 6.19
C ARG A 111 3.98 14.83 6.18
N ASN A 112 3.21 15.91 6.25
CA ASN A 112 3.71 17.28 6.31
C ASN A 112 4.32 17.67 7.66
N ARG A 113 4.11 16.90 8.74
CA ARG A 113 4.68 17.16 10.07
C ARG A 113 5.98 16.41 10.34
N GLY A 114 6.50 15.63 9.37
CA GLY A 114 7.81 14.97 9.47
C GLY A 114 7.85 13.76 10.40
N PHE A 115 6.70 13.18 10.75
CA PHE A 115 6.66 11.96 11.56
C PHE A 115 6.86 10.74 10.67
N ASN A 116 8.06 10.20 10.67
CA ASN A 116 8.41 8.95 10.00
C ASN A 116 8.57 7.87 11.06
N PHE A 117 7.72 6.87 11.01
CA PHE A 117 7.82 5.69 11.86
C PHE A 117 8.39 4.53 11.05
N GLU A 118 9.21 3.72 11.70
CA GLU A 118 9.77 2.51 11.11
C GLU A 118 9.63 1.34 12.08
N ILE A 119 9.37 0.16 11.54
CA ILE A 119 9.38 -1.10 12.26
C ILE A 119 10.35 -2.04 11.54
N TYR A 120 11.44 -2.42 12.20
CA TYR A 120 12.52 -3.22 11.62
C TYR A 120 13.09 -2.64 10.31
N GLY A 121 13.23 -1.30 10.25
CA GLY A 121 13.72 -0.59 9.08
C GLY A 121 12.73 -0.48 7.92
N ARG A 122 11.47 -0.91 8.11
CA ARG A 122 10.39 -0.70 7.14
C ARG A 122 9.59 0.54 7.51
N PRO A 123 9.40 1.47 6.58
CA PRO A 123 8.53 2.62 6.80
C PRO A 123 7.11 2.18 7.14
N VAL A 124 6.47 2.88 8.07
CA VAL A 124 5.04 2.70 8.37
C VAL A 124 4.26 3.78 7.66
N ASN A 125 3.44 3.38 6.72
CA ASN A 125 2.46 4.24 6.06
C ASN A 125 1.10 4.04 6.72
N TYR A 126 0.47 5.12 7.20
CA TYR A 126 -0.84 5.02 7.84
C TYR A 126 -1.85 5.95 7.18
N ALA A 127 -3.07 5.44 7.04
CA ALA A 127 -4.19 6.13 6.44
C ALA A 127 -5.47 5.89 7.25
N SER A 128 -6.37 6.86 7.23
CA SER A 128 -7.67 6.79 7.90
C SER A 128 -8.78 6.59 6.89
N TYR A 129 -9.69 5.65 7.18
CA TYR A 129 -10.82 5.31 6.34
C TYR A 129 -12.10 5.16 7.17
N ALA A 130 -13.25 5.38 6.54
CA ALA A 130 -14.58 5.07 7.09
C ALA A 130 -15.03 3.68 6.67
N THR A 131 -14.54 3.18 5.53
CA THR A 131 -14.90 1.90 4.96
C THR A 131 -13.74 0.91 5.03
N MET A 132 -14.07 -0.38 5.02
CA MET A 132 -13.06 -1.46 5.00
C MET A 132 -12.27 -1.38 3.70
N PRO A 133 -10.93 -1.34 3.73
CA PRO A 133 -10.13 -1.41 2.52
C PRO A 133 -10.37 -2.73 1.79
N GLY A 134 -10.33 -2.68 0.46
CA GLY A 134 -10.29 -3.88 -0.37
C GLY A 134 -8.92 -4.55 -0.32
N GLY A 135 -8.87 -5.84 -0.66
CA GLY A 135 -7.61 -6.57 -0.77
C GLY A 135 -7.71 -8.00 -0.26
N SER A 136 -6.69 -8.82 -0.60
CA SER A 136 -6.66 -10.24 -0.22
C SER A 136 -6.09 -10.47 1.18
N GLY A 137 -5.21 -9.60 1.69
CA GLY A 137 -4.62 -9.71 3.02
C GLY A 137 -5.06 -8.55 3.92
N ILE A 138 -5.89 -8.83 4.93
CA ILE A 138 -6.33 -7.83 5.91
C ILE A 138 -6.22 -8.44 7.31
N TYR A 139 -5.31 -7.89 8.12
CA TYR A 139 -5.11 -8.31 9.50
C TYR A 139 -5.61 -7.25 10.47
N SER A 140 -6.51 -7.63 11.38
CA SER A 140 -6.91 -6.75 12.48
C SER A 140 -5.87 -6.78 13.61
N VAL A 141 -5.21 -5.67 13.82
CA VAL A 141 -4.26 -5.45 14.91
C VAL A 141 -5.00 -5.39 16.25
N THR A 142 -6.17 -4.74 16.28
CA THR A 142 -7.00 -4.63 17.48
C THR A 142 -7.47 -6.00 17.97
N GLN A 143 -8.03 -6.81 17.06
CA GLN A 143 -8.55 -8.14 17.38
C GLN A 143 -7.48 -9.24 17.34
N ASN A 144 -6.26 -8.92 16.88
CA ASN A 144 -5.13 -9.86 16.72
C ASN A 144 -5.48 -11.09 15.87
N LYS A 145 -6.13 -10.86 14.73
CA LYS A 145 -6.56 -11.93 13.82
C LYS A 145 -6.67 -11.46 12.37
N TRP A 146 -6.61 -12.40 11.44
CA TRP A 146 -6.96 -12.17 10.05
C TRP A 146 -8.47 -11.94 9.91
N LEU A 147 -8.84 -10.86 9.20
CA LEU A 147 -10.20 -10.63 8.71
C LEU A 147 -10.36 -11.24 7.31
N SER A 148 -9.29 -11.13 6.49
CA SER A 148 -9.15 -11.84 5.23
C SER A 148 -7.73 -12.37 5.16
N PHE A 149 -7.56 -13.70 5.08
CA PHE A 149 -6.24 -14.30 4.95
C PHE A 149 -5.75 -14.14 3.50
N PRO A 150 -4.48 -13.75 3.26
CA PRO A 150 -4.00 -13.53 1.91
C PRO A 150 -3.88 -14.83 1.13
N GLU A 151 -4.36 -14.81 -0.09
CA GLU A 151 -4.13 -15.89 -1.04
C GLU A 151 -2.76 -15.75 -1.69
N ARG A 152 -2.09 -16.87 -1.89
CA ARG A 152 -0.81 -16.91 -2.60
C ARG A 152 -1.09 -16.92 -4.09
N LYS A 153 -0.95 -15.75 -4.73
CA LYS A 153 -1.19 -15.61 -6.17
C LYS A 153 -0.01 -16.17 -6.96
N HIS A 154 -0.30 -16.92 -8.00
CA HIS A 154 0.69 -17.32 -9.00
C HIS A 154 0.52 -16.43 -10.23
N PHE A 155 1.53 -15.63 -10.52
CA PHE A 155 1.54 -14.84 -11.74
C PHE A 155 2.08 -15.69 -12.91
N THR A 156 1.30 -15.77 -13.98
CA THR A 156 1.64 -16.51 -15.21
C THR A 156 2.13 -15.59 -16.32
N TYR A 157 2.76 -14.48 -15.96
CA TYR A 157 3.28 -13.54 -16.96
C TYR A 157 4.60 -14.04 -17.56
N SER A 158 4.75 -13.88 -18.88
CA SER A 158 6.06 -13.98 -19.50
C SER A 158 6.89 -12.75 -19.13
N LEU A 159 8.15 -12.96 -18.77
CA LEU A 159 9.05 -11.85 -18.43
C LEU A 159 9.21 -10.87 -19.60
N ASN A 160 9.13 -11.36 -20.84
CA ASN A 160 9.19 -10.52 -22.04
C ASN A 160 7.95 -9.62 -22.18
N ASP A 161 6.75 -10.10 -21.84
CA ASP A 161 5.54 -9.29 -21.92
C ASP A 161 5.55 -8.22 -20.81
N LEU A 162 6.02 -8.55 -19.62
CA LEU A 162 6.21 -7.59 -18.55
C LEU A 162 7.26 -6.53 -18.91
N TYR A 163 8.35 -6.93 -19.56
CA TYR A 163 9.36 -5.99 -20.03
C TYR A 163 8.80 -5.02 -21.08
N LYS A 164 8.03 -5.51 -22.05
CA LYS A 164 7.37 -4.64 -23.05
C LYS A 164 6.48 -3.60 -22.36
N ARG A 165 5.65 -4.03 -21.42
CA ARG A 165 4.78 -3.12 -20.67
C ARG A 165 5.56 -2.11 -19.83
N TYR A 166 6.67 -2.54 -19.22
CA TYR A 166 7.56 -1.61 -18.52
C TYR A 166 8.09 -0.52 -19.47
N VAL A 167 8.50 -0.88 -20.68
CA VAL A 167 8.99 0.09 -21.69
C VAL A 167 7.88 1.08 -22.05
N GLU A 168 6.65 0.63 -22.26
CA GLU A 168 5.49 1.49 -22.54
C GLU A 168 5.24 2.49 -21.41
N VAL A 169 5.30 2.06 -20.16
CA VAL A 169 5.18 2.93 -18.98
C VAL A 169 6.35 3.91 -18.91
N ASP A 170 7.57 3.43 -19.12
CA ASP A 170 8.78 4.28 -19.12
C ASP A 170 8.69 5.39 -20.17
N GLU A 171 8.27 5.07 -21.38
CA GLU A 171 8.07 6.05 -22.45
C GLU A 171 6.97 7.07 -22.09
N THR A 172 5.86 6.59 -21.53
CA THR A 172 4.74 7.45 -21.12
C THR A 172 5.17 8.45 -20.03
N VAL A 173 5.85 7.98 -18.99
CA VAL A 173 6.36 8.84 -17.92
C VAL A 173 7.39 9.82 -18.43
N ASN A 174 8.32 9.37 -19.28
CA ASN A 174 9.34 10.24 -19.87
C ASN A 174 8.72 11.34 -20.75
N ASN A 175 7.70 11.01 -21.53
CA ASN A 175 6.97 11.99 -22.36
C ASN A 175 6.23 13.00 -21.48
N PHE A 176 5.56 12.54 -20.43
CA PHE A 176 4.92 13.42 -19.44
C PHE A 176 5.93 14.37 -18.81
N MET A 177 7.03 13.84 -18.28
CA MET A 177 8.08 14.66 -17.65
C MET A 177 8.71 15.67 -18.62
N ARG A 178 8.82 15.34 -19.90
CA ARG A 178 9.31 16.28 -20.93
C ARG A 178 8.31 17.40 -21.21
N SER A 179 7.01 17.12 -21.14
CA SER A 179 5.94 18.10 -21.40
C SER A 179 5.78 19.14 -20.27
N LEU A 180 6.28 18.85 -19.06
CA LEU A 180 6.14 19.75 -17.92
C LEU A 180 7.08 20.95 -18.00
N PRO A 181 6.61 22.15 -17.61
CA PRO A 181 7.47 23.30 -17.37
C PRO A 181 8.56 22.98 -16.33
N LYS A 182 9.73 23.62 -16.50
CA LYS A 182 10.88 23.37 -15.59
C LYS A 182 10.55 23.67 -14.12
N SER A 183 9.71 24.69 -13.88
CA SER A 183 9.23 25.09 -12.55
C SER A 183 8.32 24.07 -11.88
N GLU A 184 7.72 23.15 -12.63
CA GLU A 184 6.81 22.13 -12.08
C GLU A 184 7.53 20.79 -11.82
N LYS A 185 8.66 20.55 -12.51
CA LYS A 185 9.45 19.31 -12.34
C LYS A 185 10.00 19.13 -10.93
N ASP A 186 10.28 20.22 -10.22
CA ASP A 186 10.82 20.18 -8.87
C ASP A 186 9.80 19.78 -7.81
N PHE A 187 8.48 19.77 -8.17
CA PHE A 187 7.39 19.40 -7.27
C PHE A 187 6.87 17.98 -7.49
N ILE A 188 7.39 17.28 -8.50
CA ILE A 188 6.95 15.93 -8.85
C ILE A 188 7.99 14.92 -8.37
N ALA A 189 7.51 13.77 -7.91
CA ALA A 189 8.40 12.68 -7.53
C ALA A 189 9.39 12.35 -8.67
N PRO A 190 10.60 11.90 -8.35
CA PRO A 190 11.56 11.50 -9.37
C PRO A 190 10.94 10.55 -10.40
N ALA A 191 11.29 10.74 -11.68
CA ALA A 191 10.72 9.96 -12.78
C ALA A 191 10.79 8.44 -12.55
N ASP A 192 11.84 7.96 -11.90
CA ASP A 192 12.01 6.54 -11.58
C ASP A 192 11.00 6.04 -10.54
N CYS A 193 10.62 6.86 -9.56
CA CYS A 193 9.56 6.52 -8.60
C CYS A 193 8.20 6.45 -9.29
N LEU A 194 7.90 7.41 -10.18
CA LEU A 194 6.65 7.41 -10.96
C LEU A 194 6.56 6.20 -11.89
N LYS A 195 7.66 5.76 -12.49
CA LYS A 195 7.70 4.57 -13.35
C LYS A 195 7.37 3.31 -12.56
N VAL A 196 7.98 3.14 -11.40
CA VAL A 196 7.75 1.98 -10.53
C VAL A 196 6.30 1.98 -10.05
N GLU A 197 5.78 3.11 -9.58
CA GLU A 197 4.41 3.21 -9.08
C GLU A 197 3.38 2.93 -10.19
N ASN A 198 3.53 3.53 -11.37
CA ASN A 198 2.63 3.28 -12.51
C ASN A 198 2.71 1.83 -13.00
N PHE A 199 3.90 1.22 -13.00
CA PHE A 199 4.06 -0.18 -13.36
C PHE A 199 3.35 -1.11 -12.37
N TYR A 200 3.44 -0.84 -11.07
CA TYR A 200 2.71 -1.58 -10.04
C TYR A 200 1.20 -1.42 -10.19
N GLN A 201 0.72 -0.20 -10.40
CA GLN A 201 -0.71 0.05 -10.59
C GLN A 201 -1.24 -0.72 -11.81
N MET A 202 -0.50 -0.73 -12.90
CA MET A 202 -0.86 -1.48 -14.10
C MET A 202 -0.92 -2.99 -13.82
N LEU A 203 0.09 -3.57 -13.16
CA LEU A 203 0.08 -5.00 -12.79
C LEU A 203 -1.08 -5.36 -11.86
N TYR A 204 -1.44 -4.45 -10.96
CA TYR A 204 -2.54 -4.63 -10.03
C TYR A 204 -3.90 -4.63 -10.75
N VAL A 205 -4.11 -3.68 -11.67
CA VAL A 205 -5.34 -3.59 -12.48
C VAL A 205 -5.50 -4.85 -13.34
N ASP A 206 -4.44 -5.28 -14.03
CA ASP A 206 -4.47 -6.50 -14.84
C ASP A 206 -4.78 -7.76 -14.02
N ALA A 207 -4.25 -7.84 -12.78
CA ALA A 207 -4.53 -8.96 -11.89
C ALA A 207 -6.02 -9.01 -11.49
N LEU A 208 -6.63 -7.84 -11.23
CA LEU A 208 -8.06 -7.73 -10.92
C LEU A 208 -8.95 -8.08 -12.11
N ASP A 209 -8.59 -7.65 -13.32
CA ASP A 209 -9.35 -7.95 -14.54
C ASP A 209 -9.26 -9.44 -14.90
N ASN A 210 -8.13 -10.07 -14.71
CA ASN A 210 -7.99 -11.52 -14.86
C ASN A 210 -8.82 -12.31 -13.85
N GLU A 211 -8.95 -11.84 -12.62
CA GLU A 211 -9.83 -12.47 -11.61
C GLU A 211 -11.32 -12.36 -11.98
N ARG A 212 -11.76 -11.23 -12.54
CA ARG A 212 -13.13 -11.05 -13.03
C ARG A 212 -13.44 -12.00 -14.16
N ASN A 213 -12.57 -12.08 -15.15
CA ASN A 213 -12.72 -12.96 -16.33
C ASN A 213 -12.69 -14.46 -15.98
N MET A 214 -12.08 -14.85 -14.86
CA MET A 214 -12.08 -16.25 -14.39
C MET A 214 -13.34 -16.61 -13.60
N LYS A 215 -14.03 -15.64 -13.00
CA LYS A 215 -15.28 -15.86 -12.27
C LYS A 215 -16.53 -15.91 -13.19
N GLU A 216 -16.39 -15.43 -14.42
CA GLU A 216 -17.46 -15.41 -15.43
C GLU A 216 -17.42 -16.63 -16.38
N LYS A 217 -16.46 -17.53 -16.22
CA LYS A 217 -16.35 -18.84 -16.90
C LYS A 217 -16.67 -19.98 -15.95
#